data_3f1f086c4bfbc26218a10a9180c5a090
#
_entry.id   3f1f086c4bfbc26218a10a9180c5a090
#
_cell.length_a   1.000
_cell.length_b   1.000
_cell.length_c   1.000
_cell.angle_alpha   90.00
_cell.angle_beta   90.00
_cell.angle_gamma   90.00
#
_symmetry.space_group_name_H-M   'P 1'
#
loop_
_entity.id
_entity.type
_entity.pdbx_description
1 polymer ?
#
loop_
_entity_poly.entity_id
_entity_poly.type
_entity_poly.pdbx_seq_one_letter_code
_entity_poly.pdbx_strand_id
1 'polypeptide(L)'
;VSAAKPVIVLVRPQLGQNIGKAARAMLNFGMTEMRLVAPRDGWPNPDAGPSASGADIVLEQAQVFDTVQEAIADCSNVFASTVRRRDLVMPVVTPEKMADDIVASAGRTAILFGPERSGLETEDVALANAIVTVPINPEFGSVNLAQAVILLAYEWSKRSELASPTTKELEEPALTAKSKE
;
A
#
# COMPACT_ATOMS: atom_id res chain seq x y z
N VAL A 1 -20.95 0.25 9.42
CA VAL A 1 -20.46 0.91 8.20
C VAL A 1 -18.98 0.60 8.07
N SER A 2 -18.61 -0.12 7.03
CA SER A 2 -17.20 -0.39 6.75
C SER A 2 -16.52 0.92 6.37
N ALA A 3 -15.34 1.18 6.94
CA ALA A 3 -14.50 2.30 6.54
C ALA A 3 -14.16 2.18 5.05
N ALA A 4 -14.09 3.30 4.35
CA ALA A 4 -13.67 3.32 2.95
C ALA A 4 -12.26 2.75 2.83
N LYS A 5 -12.05 1.89 1.84
CA LYS A 5 -10.73 1.33 1.56
C LYS A 5 -9.79 2.43 1.08
N PRO A 6 -8.52 2.44 1.54
CA PRO A 6 -7.57 3.42 1.06
C PRO A 6 -7.24 3.23 -0.42
N VAL A 7 -6.88 4.32 -1.06
CA VAL A 7 -6.41 4.36 -2.44
C VAL A 7 -4.89 4.25 -2.42
N ILE A 8 -4.35 3.37 -3.22
CA ILE A 8 -2.90 3.23 -3.41
C ILE A 8 -2.49 4.05 -4.63
N VAL A 9 -1.64 5.03 -4.41
CA VAL A 9 -1.14 5.92 -5.47
C VAL A 9 0.33 5.62 -5.72
N LEU A 10 0.64 5.14 -6.92
CA LEU A 10 2.01 4.92 -7.37
C LEU A 10 2.46 6.13 -8.16
N VAL A 11 3.45 6.84 -7.61
CA VAL A 11 3.94 8.10 -8.17
C VAL A 11 5.14 7.81 -9.07
N ARG A 12 4.99 8.08 -10.36
CA ARG A 12 6.00 7.86 -11.40
C ARG A 12 6.62 6.45 -11.33
N PRO A 13 5.80 5.38 -11.27
CA PRO A 13 6.35 4.03 -11.23
C PRO A 13 7.14 3.75 -12.50
N GLN A 14 8.22 3.00 -12.38
CA GLN A 14 9.16 2.78 -13.46
C GLN A 14 8.87 1.50 -14.23
N LEU A 15 8.86 0.34 -13.56
CA LEU A 15 8.71 -0.96 -14.19
C LEU A 15 7.28 -1.46 -14.13
N GLY A 16 6.77 -1.95 -15.28
CA GLY A 16 5.44 -2.56 -15.34
C GLY A 16 5.31 -3.77 -14.43
N GLN A 17 6.36 -4.57 -14.28
CA GLN A 17 6.38 -5.72 -13.37
C GLN A 17 6.12 -5.28 -11.92
N ASN A 18 6.65 -4.13 -11.50
CA ASN A 18 6.45 -3.62 -10.14
C ASN A 18 5.02 -3.12 -9.93
N ILE A 19 4.41 -2.56 -10.95
CA ILE A 19 2.98 -2.18 -10.90
C ILE A 19 2.12 -3.43 -10.73
N GLY A 20 2.39 -4.48 -11.48
CA GLY A 20 1.68 -5.76 -11.36
C GLY A 20 1.85 -6.41 -9.99
N LYS A 21 3.06 -6.43 -9.45
CA LYS A 21 3.34 -6.96 -8.10
C LYS A 21 2.63 -6.13 -7.02
N ALA A 22 2.57 -4.81 -7.19
CA ALA A 22 1.83 -3.94 -6.27
C ALA A 22 0.33 -4.23 -6.32
N ALA A 23 -0.23 -4.45 -7.51
CA ALA A 23 -1.63 -4.83 -7.67
C ALA A 23 -1.95 -6.15 -6.95
N ARG A 24 -1.07 -7.14 -7.07
CA ARG A 24 -1.18 -8.40 -6.35
C ARG A 24 -1.16 -8.18 -4.83
N ALA A 25 -0.21 -7.39 -4.34
CA ALA A 25 -0.10 -7.07 -2.91
C ALA A 25 -1.37 -6.40 -2.38
N MET A 26 -1.95 -5.48 -3.15
CA MET A 26 -3.20 -4.81 -2.82
C MET A 26 -4.34 -5.80 -2.70
N LEU A 27 -4.53 -6.63 -3.71
CA LEU A 27 -5.67 -7.56 -3.76
C LEU A 27 -5.58 -8.64 -2.68
N ASN A 28 -4.37 -9.04 -2.27
CA ASN A 28 -4.17 -9.95 -1.14
C ASN A 28 -4.88 -9.47 0.13
N PHE A 29 -5.00 -8.16 0.31
CA PHE A 29 -5.60 -7.55 1.50
C PHE A 29 -6.86 -6.74 1.19
N GLY A 30 -7.50 -7.01 0.06
CA GLY A 30 -8.81 -6.48 -0.27
C GLY A 30 -8.82 -5.04 -0.79
N MET A 31 -7.67 -4.46 -1.10
CA MET A 31 -7.59 -3.15 -1.74
C MET A 31 -7.66 -3.31 -3.26
N THR A 32 -8.50 -2.51 -3.90
CA THR A 32 -8.74 -2.62 -5.35
C THR A 32 -8.49 -1.33 -6.12
N GLU A 33 -8.35 -0.20 -5.44
CA GLU A 33 -8.25 1.10 -6.10
C GLU A 33 -6.80 1.56 -6.20
N MET A 34 -6.25 1.45 -7.40
CA MET A 34 -4.90 1.89 -7.75
C MET A 34 -4.98 3.13 -8.62
N ARG A 35 -4.15 4.11 -8.31
CA ARG A 35 -3.94 5.30 -9.14
C ARG A 35 -2.47 5.40 -9.52
N LEU A 36 -2.22 5.75 -10.77
CA LEU A 36 -0.89 5.87 -11.35
C LEU A 36 -0.66 7.33 -11.72
N VAL A 37 0.38 7.94 -11.19
CA VAL A 37 0.77 9.29 -11.55
C VAL A 37 1.96 9.23 -12.51
N ALA A 38 1.77 9.68 -13.74
CA ALA A 38 2.79 9.79 -14.77
C ALA A 38 3.70 8.54 -14.84
N PRO A 39 3.14 7.33 -15.06
CA PRO A 39 3.96 6.12 -15.17
C PRO A 39 4.99 6.28 -16.29
N ARG A 40 6.25 5.94 -16.01
CA ARG A 40 7.38 6.19 -16.92
C ARG A 40 7.15 5.61 -18.32
N ASP A 41 6.67 4.39 -18.39
CA ASP A 41 6.52 3.66 -19.66
C ASP A 41 5.09 3.72 -20.20
N GLY A 42 4.27 4.63 -19.66
CA GLY A 42 2.87 4.79 -20.05
C GLY A 42 1.94 3.73 -19.45
N TRP A 43 0.68 3.83 -19.83
CA TRP A 43 -0.35 2.90 -19.37
C TRP A 43 -1.40 2.71 -20.49
N PRO A 44 -1.91 1.49 -20.75
CA PRO A 44 -1.53 0.22 -20.11
C PRO A 44 -0.09 -0.22 -20.40
N ASN A 45 0.46 -1.04 -19.50
CA ASN A 45 1.79 -1.61 -19.65
C ASN A 45 1.68 -3.14 -19.74
N PRO A 46 2.17 -3.77 -20.82
CA PRO A 46 2.00 -5.20 -21.06
C PRO A 46 2.73 -6.08 -20.04
N ASP A 47 3.73 -5.55 -19.34
CA ASP A 47 4.48 -6.30 -18.33
C ASP A 47 3.77 -6.38 -16.98
N ALA A 48 2.75 -5.54 -16.74
CA ALA A 48 2.03 -5.51 -15.47
C ALA A 48 1.14 -6.74 -15.29
N GLY A 49 0.43 -7.16 -16.32
CA GLY A 49 -0.52 -8.28 -16.24
C GLY A 49 0.13 -9.58 -15.77
N PRO A 50 1.21 -10.06 -16.43
CA PRO A 50 1.86 -11.30 -16.01
C PRO A 50 2.36 -11.29 -14.56
N SER A 51 2.85 -10.17 -14.07
CA SER A 51 3.36 -10.04 -12.70
C SER A 51 2.27 -9.86 -11.65
N ALA A 52 1.04 -9.57 -12.05
CA ALA A 52 -0.10 -9.40 -11.15
C ALA A 52 -0.69 -10.74 -10.67
N SER A 53 -0.32 -11.86 -11.30
CA SER A 53 -0.71 -13.22 -10.88
C SER A 53 -2.21 -13.39 -10.60
N GLY A 54 -3.06 -12.83 -11.46
CA GLY A 54 -4.53 -12.89 -11.31
C GLY A 54 -5.17 -11.67 -10.68
N ALA A 55 -4.40 -10.67 -10.26
CA ALA A 55 -4.95 -9.41 -9.74
C ALA A 55 -5.28 -8.41 -10.87
N ASP A 56 -5.76 -8.92 -12.02
CA ASP A 56 -6.04 -8.12 -13.20
C ASP A 56 -7.12 -7.06 -12.95
N ILE A 57 -8.07 -7.31 -12.07
CA ILE A 57 -9.12 -6.35 -11.74
C ILE A 57 -8.55 -5.02 -11.21
N VAL A 58 -7.47 -5.08 -10.45
CA VAL A 58 -6.80 -3.87 -9.95
C VAL A 58 -6.21 -3.07 -11.10
N LEU A 59 -5.57 -3.76 -12.05
CA LEU A 59 -4.96 -3.12 -13.23
C LEU A 59 -6.02 -2.56 -14.18
N GLU A 60 -7.11 -3.29 -14.38
CA GLU A 60 -8.21 -2.86 -15.27
C GLU A 60 -8.91 -1.61 -14.74
N GLN A 61 -9.02 -1.46 -13.43
CA GLN A 61 -9.65 -0.33 -12.78
C GLN A 61 -8.69 0.81 -12.46
N ALA A 62 -7.40 0.64 -12.74
CA ALA A 62 -6.39 1.65 -12.44
C ALA A 62 -6.66 2.94 -13.24
N GLN A 63 -6.55 4.06 -12.55
CA GLN A 63 -6.72 5.39 -13.13
C GLN A 63 -5.36 6.07 -13.26
N VAL A 64 -5.16 6.80 -14.36
CA VAL A 64 -3.91 7.51 -14.65
C VAL A 64 -4.12 9.00 -14.49
N PHE A 65 -3.17 9.66 -13.85
CA PHE A 65 -3.16 11.10 -13.62
C PHE A 65 -1.81 11.68 -14.04
N ASP A 66 -1.79 12.93 -14.43
CA ASP A 66 -0.55 13.63 -14.80
C ASP A 66 0.21 14.13 -13.57
N THR A 67 -0.50 14.49 -12.51
CA THR A 67 0.08 15.07 -11.30
C THR A 67 -0.43 14.38 -10.04
N VAL A 68 0.36 14.46 -8.96
CA VAL A 68 -0.05 13.98 -7.64
C VAL A 68 -1.27 14.73 -7.13
N GLN A 69 -1.32 16.06 -7.34
CA GLN A 69 -2.45 16.90 -6.93
C GLN A 69 -3.76 16.39 -7.49
N GLU A 70 -3.78 16.05 -8.77
CA GLU A 70 -4.98 15.50 -9.43
C GLU A 70 -5.35 14.14 -8.86
N ALA A 71 -4.35 13.29 -8.62
CA ALA A 71 -4.56 11.93 -8.13
C ALA A 71 -5.13 11.89 -6.72
N ILE A 72 -4.94 12.92 -5.90
CA ILE A 72 -5.40 12.98 -4.51
C ILE A 72 -6.49 14.02 -4.28
N ALA A 73 -7.00 14.63 -5.34
CA ALA A 73 -7.95 15.76 -5.21
C ALA A 73 -9.23 15.40 -4.44
N ASP A 74 -9.67 14.17 -4.49
CA ASP A 74 -10.84 13.65 -3.78
C ASP A 74 -10.52 13.00 -2.42
N CYS A 75 -9.26 13.08 -1.98
CA CYS A 75 -8.81 12.49 -0.73
C CYS A 75 -8.67 13.55 0.36
N SER A 76 -9.27 13.30 1.51
CA SER A 76 -9.19 14.20 2.68
C SER A 76 -7.99 13.90 3.58
N ASN A 77 -7.38 12.73 3.43
CA ASN A 77 -6.25 12.28 4.23
C ASN A 77 -5.22 11.60 3.33
N VAL A 78 -3.97 12.00 3.43
CA VAL A 78 -2.90 11.52 2.54
C VAL A 78 -1.67 11.16 3.37
N PHE A 79 -1.17 9.95 3.20
CA PHE A 79 0.07 9.47 3.79
C PHE A 79 1.14 9.31 2.72
N ALA A 80 2.34 9.77 2.99
CA ALA A 80 3.49 9.54 2.13
C ALA A 80 4.33 8.39 2.70
N SER A 81 4.40 7.27 1.98
CA SER A 81 5.25 6.14 2.34
C SER A 81 6.70 6.44 1.95
N THR A 82 7.49 6.86 2.91
CA THR A 82 8.90 7.23 2.69
C THR A 82 9.65 7.21 4.01
N VAL A 83 10.96 7.37 3.94
CA VAL A 83 11.78 7.63 5.13
C VAL A 83 11.53 9.06 5.62
N ARG A 84 11.77 9.28 6.93
CA ARG A 84 11.61 10.60 7.53
C ARG A 84 12.47 11.63 6.79
N ARG A 85 11.85 12.76 6.45
CA ARG A 85 12.50 13.91 5.84
C ARG A 85 12.73 15.00 6.89
N ARG A 86 14.01 15.33 7.15
CA ARG A 86 14.36 16.36 8.14
C ARG A 86 14.08 17.78 7.68
N ASP A 87 13.97 17.99 6.37
CA ASP A 87 13.65 19.26 5.74
C ASP A 87 12.16 19.60 5.76
N LEU A 88 11.31 18.68 6.23
CA LEU A 88 9.87 18.87 6.33
C LEU A 88 9.39 18.75 7.77
N VAL A 89 8.65 19.75 8.23
CA VAL A 89 7.95 19.72 9.52
C VAL A 89 6.60 19.04 9.33
N MET A 90 6.57 17.73 9.61
CA MET A 90 5.42 16.91 9.31
C MET A 90 5.37 15.73 10.29
N PRO A 91 4.16 15.30 10.72
CA PRO A 91 4.05 14.10 11.54
C PRO A 91 4.62 12.88 10.84
N VAL A 92 5.32 12.05 11.60
CA VAL A 92 5.79 10.74 11.15
C VAL A 92 5.09 9.70 11.98
N VAL A 93 4.40 8.78 11.32
CA VAL A 93 3.57 7.76 11.99
C VAL A 93 4.04 6.35 11.64
N THR A 94 3.72 5.41 12.52
CA THR A 94 3.90 3.98 12.27
C THR A 94 2.80 3.46 11.33
N PRO A 95 2.98 2.28 10.71
CA PRO A 95 1.91 1.64 9.96
C PRO A 95 0.64 1.40 10.79
N GLU A 96 0.78 1.05 12.06
CA GLU A 96 -0.34 0.86 12.99
C GLU A 96 -1.14 2.15 13.17
N LYS A 97 -0.44 3.27 13.43
CA LYS A 97 -1.08 4.57 13.59
C LYS A 97 -1.77 5.02 12.31
N MET A 98 -1.11 4.83 11.16
CA MET A 98 -1.72 5.10 9.86
C MET A 98 -3.03 4.33 9.70
N ALA A 99 -3.02 3.04 9.98
CA ALA A 99 -4.22 2.20 9.84
C ALA A 99 -5.34 2.64 10.79
N ASP A 100 -5.03 3.02 12.03
CA ASP A 100 -6.00 3.58 12.97
C ASP A 100 -6.60 4.89 12.46
N ASP A 101 -5.77 5.77 11.92
CA ASP A 101 -6.20 7.06 11.37
C ASP A 101 -7.09 6.87 10.14
N ILE A 102 -6.80 5.89 9.28
CA ILE A 102 -7.64 5.58 8.12
C ILE A 102 -9.03 5.14 8.57
N VAL A 103 -9.11 4.25 9.55
CA VAL A 103 -10.39 3.74 10.06
C VAL A 103 -11.19 4.85 10.73
N ALA A 104 -10.52 5.76 11.44
CA ALA A 104 -11.16 6.88 12.13
C ALA A 104 -11.58 8.00 11.17
N SER A 105 -11.04 8.07 9.97
CA SER A 105 -11.34 9.10 8.98
C SER A 105 -12.71 8.88 8.35
N ALA A 106 -13.51 9.94 8.25
CA ALA A 106 -14.77 9.92 7.55
C ALA A 106 -14.61 10.04 6.04
N GLY A 107 -13.45 10.52 5.57
CA GLY A 107 -13.18 10.77 4.17
C GLY A 107 -12.32 9.69 3.52
N ARG A 108 -11.98 9.94 2.27
CA ARG A 108 -11.13 9.08 1.47
C ARG A 108 -9.67 9.30 1.81
N THR A 109 -8.92 8.21 1.93
CA THR A 109 -7.49 8.25 2.23
C THR A 109 -6.68 7.73 1.04
N ALA A 110 -5.57 8.42 0.74
CA ALA A 110 -4.57 7.97 -0.21
C ALA A 110 -3.25 7.65 0.51
N ILE A 111 -2.56 6.63 0.01
CA ILE A 111 -1.19 6.30 0.42
C ILE A 111 -0.31 6.44 -0.81
N LEU A 112 0.67 7.33 -0.76
CA LEU A 112 1.60 7.61 -1.85
C LEU A 112 2.84 6.73 -1.74
N PHE A 113 3.22 6.12 -2.86
CA PHE A 113 4.48 5.37 -3.01
C PHE A 113 5.28 5.98 -4.15
N GLY A 114 6.55 6.21 -3.94
CA GLY A 114 7.44 6.82 -4.93
C GLY A 114 8.03 5.84 -5.93
N PRO A 115 8.72 6.36 -6.95
CA PRO A 115 9.44 5.54 -7.91
C PRO A 115 10.51 4.69 -7.23
N GLU A 116 10.76 3.54 -7.82
CA GLU A 116 11.55 2.45 -7.21
C GLU A 116 12.96 2.86 -6.83
N ARG A 117 13.61 3.72 -7.63
CA ARG A 117 14.99 4.13 -7.39
C ARG A 117 15.15 5.26 -6.41
N SER A 118 14.31 6.29 -6.53
CA SER A 118 14.54 7.58 -5.85
C SER A 118 13.55 7.88 -4.74
N GLY A 119 12.43 7.14 -4.67
CA GLY A 119 11.36 7.42 -3.73
C GLY A 119 10.62 8.72 -4.07
N LEU A 120 9.74 9.15 -3.18
CA LEU A 120 8.98 10.39 -3.34
C LEU A 120 9.90 11.60 -3.27
N GLU A 121 9.64 12.59 -4.12
CA GLU A 121 10.30 13.89 -4.04
C GLU A 121 9.73 14.73 -2.89
N THR A 122 10.49 15.75 -2.47
CA THR A 122 10.07 16.65 -1.40
C THR A 122 8.71 17.30 -1.69
N GLU A 123 8.48 17.70 -2.93
CA GLU A 123 7.21 18.29 -3.37
C GLU A 123 6.03 17.33 -3.22
N ASP A 124 6.26 16.04 -3.49
CA ASP A 124 5.22 15.01 -3.33
C ASP A 124 4.88 14.82 -1.85
N VAL A 125 5.92 14.68 -1.02
CA VAL A 125 5.74 14.49 0.43
C VAL A 125 5.04 15.69 1.05
N ALA A 126 5.33 16.90 0.60
CA ALA A 126 4.71 18.13 1.10
C ALA A 126 3.19 18.17 0.89
N LEU A 127 2.66 17.40 -0.04
CA LEU A 127 1.22 17.28 -0.27
C LEU A 127 0.51 16.35 0.71
N ALA A 128 1.26 15.55 1.46
CA ALA A 128 0.70 14.61 2.43
C ALA A 128 0.41 15.27 3.77
N ASN A 129 -0.46 14.65 4.54
CA ASN A 129 -0.77 15.04 5.92
C ASN A 129 0.26 14.47 6.91
N ALA A 130 0.84 13.33 6.60
CA ALA A 130 1.83 12.65 7.42
C ALA A 130 2.72 11.74 6.58
N ILE A 131 3.90 11.46 7.09
CA ILE A 131 4.77 10.40 6.57
C ILE A 131 4.46 9.12 7.34
N VAL A 132 4.30 8.01 6.62
CA VAL A 132 4.26 6.68 7.22
C VAL A 132 5.59 5.98 6.93
N THR A 133 6.26 5.54 7.99
CA THR A 133 7.56 4.85 7.89
C THR A 133 7.48 3.48 8.51
N VAL A 134 7.85 2.46 7.73
CA VAL A 134 7.97 1.09 8.23
C VAL A 134 9.32 0.96 8.94
N PRO A 135 9.37 0.50 10.19
CA PRO A 135 10.64 0.20 10.85
C PRO A 135 11.37 -0.93 10.11
N ILE A 136 12.56 -0.64 9.64
CA ILE A 136 13.40 -1.59 8.92
C ILE A 136 14.80 -1.59 9.48
N ASN A 137 15.58 -2.63 9.14
CA ASN A 137 16.97 -2.71 9.54
C ASN A 137 17.75 -1.50 8.98
N PRO A 138 18.37 -0.67 9.84
CA PRO A 138 19.10 0.51 9.36
C PRO A 138 20.31 0.17 8.49
N GLU A 139 20.84 -1.04 8.61
CA GLU A 139 21.96 -1.51 7.78
C GLU A 139 21.52 -2.04 6.42
N PHE A 140 20.23 -2.37 6.27
CA PHE A 140 19.66 -2.83 5.01
C PHE A 140 18.22 -2.30 4.88
N GLY A 141 18.10 -1.07 4.45
CA GLY A 141 16.82 -0.34 4.33
C GLY A 141 16.16 -0.43 2.96
N SER A 142 16.65 -1.29 2.08
CA SER A 142 16.08 -1.43 0.73
C SER A 142 14.83 -2.30 0.78
N VAL A 143 13.68 -1.68 0.50
CA VAL A 143 12.39 -2.37 0.39
C VAL A 143 11.84 -2.07 -1.00
N ASN A 144 11.52 -3.09 -1.78
CA ASN A 144 10.95 -2.87 -3.10
C ASN A 144 9.50 -2.37 -3.00
N LEU A 145 9.01 -1.81 -4.11
CA LEU A 145 7.69 -1.17 -4.15
C LEU A 145 6.56 -2.11 -3.67
N ALA A 146 6.51 -3.33 -4.18
CA ALA A 146 5.44 -4.26 -3.82
C ALA A 146 5.53 -4.69 -2.34
N GLN A 147 6.75 -4.82 -1.81
CA GLN A 147 6.93 -5.11 -0.38
C GLN A 147 6.44 -3.95 0.48
N ALA A 148 6.74 -2.71 0.11
CA ALA A 148 6.23 -1.55 0.83
C ALA A 148 4.70 -1.51 0.80
N VAL A 149 4.09 -1.76 -0.34
CA VAL A 149 2.64 -1.81 -0.49
C VAL A 149 2.04 -2.90 0.40
N ILE A 150 2.62 -4.11 0.39
CA ILE A 150 2.07 -5.24 1.15
C ILE A 150 2.14 -4.99 2.65
N LEU A 151 3.20 -4.39 3.16
CA LEU A 151 3.34 -4.09 4.59
C LEU A 151 2.25 -3.15 5.07
N LEU A 152 1.97 -2.09 4.32
CA LEU A 152 0.93 -1.13 4.69
C LEU A 152 -0.48 -1.69 4.46
N ALA A 153 -0.69 -2.44 3.40
CA ALA A 153 -1.96 -3.11 3.14
C ALA A 153 -2.28 -4.15 4.23
N TYR A 154 -1.29 -4.90 4.66
CA TYR A 154 -1.42 -5.86 5.76
C TYR A 154 -1.83 -5.18 7.07
N GLU A 155 -1.15 -4.10 7.45
CA GLU A 155 -1.49 -3.36 8.67
C GLU A 155 -2.93 -2.84 8.64
N TRP A 156 -3.34 -2.25 7.53
CA TRP A 156 -4.73 -1.81 7.39
C TRP A 156 -5.72 -2.98 7.46
N SER A 157 -5.38 -4.12 6.85
CA SER A 157 -6.26 -5.29 6.78
C SER A 157 -6.61 -5.88 8.14
N LYS A 158 -5.74 -5.71 9.13
CA LYS A 158 -6.01 -6.16 10.50
C LYS A 158 -7.27 -5.51 11.10
N ARG A 159 -7.72 -4.40 10.53
CA ARG A 159 -8.90 -3.65 10.96
C ARG A 159 -10.08 -3.84 10.00
N SER A 160 -9.95 -4.76 9.05
CA SER A 160 -10.98 -5.09 8.08
C SER A 160 -11.55 -6.49 8.35
N GLU A 161 -12.67 -6.81 7.69
CA GLU A 161 -13.35 -8.09 7.82
C GLU A 161 -12.79 -9.15 6.86
N LEU A 162 -11.48 -9.25 6.74
CA LEU A 162 -10.87 -10.32 5.98
C LEU A 162 -10.94 -11.65 6.74
N ALA A 163 -10.98 -12.75 5.99
CA ALA A 163 -11.01 -14.07 6.57
C ALA A 163 -9.79 -14.31 7.46
N SER A 164 -10.02 -14.63 8.71
CA SER A 164 -9.01 -15.01 9.67
C SER A 164 -9.37 -16.36 10.29
N PRO A 165 -8.41 -17.07 10.89
CA PRO A 165 -8.73 -18.30 11.61
C PRO A 165 -9.83 -18.04 12.64
N THR A 166 -10.81 -18.92 12.70
CA THR A 166 -11.87 -18.84 13.70
C THR A 166 -11.30 -19.15 15.09
N THR A 167 -11.97 -18.66 16.12
CA THR A 167 -11.60 -18.98 17.50
C THR A 167 -11.48 -20.49 17.71
N LYS A 168 -12.40 -21.25 17.10
CA LYS A 168 -12.39 -22.72 17.18
C LYS A 168 -11.11 -23.31 16.56
N GLU A 169 -10.71 -22.81 15.38
CA GLU A 169 -9.50 -23.28 14.71
C GLU A 169 -8.23 -22.95 15.52
N LEU A 170 -8.22 -21.80 16.18
CA LEU A 170 -7.09 -21.38 17.02
C LEU A 170 -7.01 -22.17 18.33
N GLU A 171 -8.16 -22.60 18.86
CA GLU A 171 -8.25 -23.32 20.14
C GLU A 171 -8.14 -24.85 19.98
N GLU A 172 -8.25 -25.38 18.76
CA GLU A 172 -8.03 -26.81 18.54
C GLU A 172 -6.61 -27.18 18.97
N PRO A 173 -6.48 -28.12 19.92
CA PRO A 173 -5.15 -28.56 20.32
C PRO A 173 -4.44 -29.16 19.10
N ALA A 174 -3.18 -28.83 18.97
CA ALA A 174 -2.34 -29.50 17.98
C ALA A 174 -2.56 -31.01 18.11
N LEU A 175 -2.87 -31.67 17.00
CA LEU A 175 -2.97 -33.12 17.00
C LEU A 175 -1.68 -33.67 17.59
N THR A 176 -1.78 -34.19 18.80
CA THR A 176 -0.68 -34.94 19.39
C THR A 176 -0.32 -36.02 18.39
N ALA A 177 0.92 -36.01 17.92
CA ALA A 177 1.42 -37.09 17.10
C ALA A 177 1.07 -38.38 17.84
N LYS A 178 0.21 -39.22 17.25
CA LYS A 178 -0.04 -40.54 17.79
C LYS A 178 1.33 -41.17 17.92
N SER A 179 1.71 -41.43 19.16
CA SER A 179 2.87 -42.30 19.43
C SER A 179 2.63 -43.53 18.59
N LYS A 180 3.51 -43.81 17.63
CA LYS A 180 3.53 -45.08 16.94
C LYS A 180 4.00 -46.08 17.99
N GLU A 181 3.07 -46.85 18.51
CA GLU A 181 3.40 -48.15 19.10
C GLU A 181 3.79 -49.12 18.00
#